data_4e163580a84bb03a6bafc795d18a1017
#
_entry.id   4e163580a84bb03a6bafc795d18a1017
#
_cell.length_a   1.000
_cell.length_b   1.000
_cell.length_c   1.000
_cell.angle_alpha   90.00
_cell.angle_beta   90.00
_cell.angle_gamma   90.00
#
_symmetry.space_group_name_H-M   'P 1'
#
loop_
_entity.id
_entity.type
_entity.pdbx_description
1 polymer ?
#
loop_
_entity_poly.entity_id
_entity_poly.type
_entity_poly.pdbx_seq_one_letter_code
_entity_poly.pdbx_strand_id
1 'polypeptide(L)'
;MITKPFAGVLMVLCAVATAASAAEPACVTLEQGWVRLPPNPAMPMTAGYGVLHNGCGKPVTVTGVSSPRFGDVSLHETTLVAGVSRMRAVERVPLAPGARVELKPGGMHLMLMQGTGALTEGQAVPLQLQLDDGGKVDATLTVRKQAM
;
A
#
# COMPACT_ATOMS: atom_id res chain seq x y z
N MET A 1 78.66 -12.98 -1.64
CA MET A 1 77.57 -12.80 -0.65
C MET A 1 76.57 -11.86 -1.29
N ILE A 2 75.43 -12.42 -1.72
CA ILE A 2 74.40 -11.65 -2.42
C ILE A 2 73.16 -11.65 -1.53
N THR A 3 72.89 -10.52 -0.90
CA THR A 3 71.68 -10.29 -0.11
C THR A 3 70.57 -9.77 -1.04
N LYS A 4 69.49 -10.57 -1.19
CA LYS A 4 68.25 -10.15 -1.88
C LYS A 4 67.35 -9.44 -0.87
N PRO A 5 66.77 -8.26 -1.21
CA PRO A 5 65.71 -7.68 -0.41
C PRO A 5 64.39 -8.33 -0.80
N PHE A 6 63.65 -8.80 0.18
CA PHE A 6 62.24 -9.21 0.07
C PHE A 6 61.38 -7.93 -0.08
N ALA A 7 60.75 -7.81 -1.25
CA ALA A 7 59.71 -6.79 -1.45
C ALA A 7 58.41 -7.31 -0.87
N GLY A 8 58.00 -6.74 0.26
CA GLY A 8 56.69 -6.98 0.85
C GLY A 8 55.59 -6.29 0.06
N VAL A 9 54.74 -7.04 -0.59
CA VAL A 9 53.50 -6.54 -1.21
C VAL A 9 52.46 -6.32 -0.14
N LEU A 10 52.23 -5.04 0.18
CA LEU A 10 51.15 -4.62 1.08
C LEU A 10 49.80 -4.66 0.31
N MET A 11 49.03 -5.70 0.54
CA MET A 11 47.69 -5.82 -0.03
C MET A 11 46.72 -4.96 0.76
N VAL A 12 46.38 -3.78 0.23
CA VAL A 12 45.34 -2.91 0.81
C VAL A 12 43.99 -3.50 0.47
N LEU A 13 43.33 -4.11 1.46
CA LEU A 13 41.95 -4.57 1.34
C LEU A 13 41.02 -3.35 1.46
N CYS A 14 40.55 -2.83 0.31
CA CYS A 14 39.49 -1.85 0.29
C CYS A 14 38.18 -2.54 0.69
N ALA A 15 37.76 -2.39 1.95
CA ALA A 15 36.43 -2.75 2.39
C ALA A 15 35.42 -1.76 1.79
N VAL A 16 34.70 -2.19 0.76
CA VAL A 16 33.57 -1.45 0.21
C VAL A 16 32.41 -1.60 1.22
N ALA A 17 32.22 -0.61 2.05
CA ALA A 17 31.03 -0.51 2.90
C ALA A 17 29.85 -0.20 1.99
N THR A 18 29.03 -1.21 1.69
CA THR A 18 27.72 -0.99 1.10
C THR A 18 26.83 -0.35 2.17
N ALA A 19 26.66 0.96 2.07
CA ALA A 19 25.65 1.66 2.87
C ALA A 19 24.27 1.14 2.40
N ALA A 20 23.61 0.33 3.25
CA ALA A 20 22.21 0.01 3.06
C ALA A 20 21.44 1.33 3.22
N SER A 21 20.91 1.85 2.10
CA SER A 21 20.01 3.00 2.12
C SER A 21 18.73 2.56 2.83
N ALA A 22 18.52 3.01 4.06
CA ALA A 22 17.25 2.89 4.72
C ALA A 22 16.25 3.71 3.89
N ALA A 23 15.18 3.05 3.40
CA ALA A 23 14.10 3.75 2.70
C ALA A 23 13.50 4.79 3.66
N GLU A 24 13.41 6.04 3.23
CA GLU A 24 12.74 7.09 4.01
C GLU A 24 11.27 6.69 4.22
N PRO A 25 10.71 6.95 5.41
CA PRO A 25 9.30 6.66 5.65
C PRO A 25 8.44 7.43 4.63
N ALA A 26 7.52 6.71 3.99
CA ALA A 26 6.64 7.30 3.00
C ALA A 26 5.79 8.41 3.62
N CYS A 27 5.72 9.55 2.96
CA CYS A 27 4.90 10.68 3.43
C CYS A 27 3.41 10.50 3.11
N VAL A 28 3.07 9.64 2.14
CA VAL A 28 1.68 9.20 1.92
C VAL A 28 1.45 7.92 2.71
N THR A 29 0.35 7.85 3.44
CA THR A 29 0.00 6.70 4.29
C THR A 29 -1.45 6.31 4.12
N LEU A 30 -1.75 5.03 4.38
CA LEU A 30 -3.10 4.54 4.63
C LEU A 30 -3.22 4.24 6.14
N GLU A 31 -3.90 5.11 6.85
CA GLU A 31 -4.10 5.01 8.29
C GLU A 31 -5.35 4.20 8.60
N GLN A 32 -5.31 3.45 9.72
CA GLN A 32 -6.44 2.65 10.23
C GLN A 32 -7.05 1.73 9.16
N GLY A 33 -6.20 1.21 8.27
CA GLY A 33 -6.63 0.35 7.18
C GLY A 33 -7.25 -0.96 7.69
N TRP A 34 -8.43 -1.31 7.19
CA TRP A 34 -9.07 -2.57 7.48
C TRP A 34 -9.82 -3.10 6.28
N VAL A 35 -9.96 -4.41 6.22
CA VAL A 35 -10.71 -5.13 5.19
C VAL A 35 -11.81 -5.94 5.85
N ARG A 36 -12.99 -5.89 5.25
CA ARG A 36 -14.16 -6.63 5.72
C ARG A 36 -13.92 -8.13 5.56
N LEU A 37 -14.14 -8.88 6.63
CA LEU A 37 -14.20 -10.34 6.53
C LEU A 37 -15.47 -10.71 5.74
N PRO A 38 -15.35 -11.41 4.59
CA PRO A 38 -16.53 -11.84 3.85
C PRO A 38 -17.40 -12.77 4.70
N PRO A 39 -18.73 -12.66 4.62
CA PRO A 39 -19.64 -13.55 5.36
C PRO A 39 -19.54 -15.00 4.87
N ASN A 40 -19.08 -15.20 3.65
CA ASN A 40 -18.83 -16.50 3.06
C ASN A 40 -17.39 -16.57 2.54
N PRO A 41 -16.55 -17.51 3.00
CA PRO A 41 -15.18 -17.66 2.52
C PRO A 41 -15.03 -17.90 1.00
N ALA A 42 -16.09 -18.37 0.36
CA ALA A 42 -16.12 -18.58 -1.10
C ALA A 42 -16.41 -17.30 -1.90
N MET A 43 -16.70 -16.17 -1.24
CA MET A 43 -16.89 -14.90 -1.95
C MET A 43 -15.57 -14.43 -2.54
N PRO A 44 -15.53 -14.14 -3.86
CA PRO A 44 -14.28 -13.76 -4.52
C PRO A 44 -13.90 -12.30 -4.31
N MET A 45 -14.71 -11.52 -3.58
CA MET A 45 -14.53 -10.09 -3.40
C MET A 45 -14.83 -9.63 -1.97
N THR A 46 -14.16 -8.58 -1.56
CA THR A 46 -14.46 -7.86 -0.32
C THR A 46 -14.12 -6.39 -0.45
N ALA A 47 -14.46 -5.60 0.56
CA ALA A 47 -14.19 -4.17 0.59
C ALA A 47 -13.16 -3.81 1.66
N GLY A 48 -12.31 -2.84 1.33
CA GLY A 48 -11.31 -2.30 2.24
C GLY A 48 -11.51 -0.82 2.49
N TYR A 49 -11.10 -0.36 3.66
CA TYR A 49 -11.36 0.97 4.19
C TYR A 49 -10.16 1.50 4.96
N GLY A 50 -10.16 2.78 5.25
CA GLY A 50 -9.11 3.46 5.99
C GLY A 50 -9.08 4.95 5.67
N VAL A 51 -7.99 5.61 5.98
CA VAL A 51 -7.79 7.04 5.68
C VAL A 51 -6.51 7.21 4.88
N LEU A 52 -6.62 7.68 3.64
CA LEU A 52 -5.48 8.13 2.86
C LEU A 52 -5.04 9.50 3.39
N HIS A 53 -3.78 9.64 3.73
CA HIS A 53 -3.21 10.87 4.24
C HIS A 53 -1.98 11.27 3.44
N ASN A 54 -1.94 12.51 2.96
CA ASN A 54 -0.77 13.10 2.35
C ASN A 54 -0.01 13.96 3.37
N GLY A 55 1.02 13.39 3.99
CA GLY A 55 1.95 14.11 4.84
C GLY A 55 3.13 14.74 4.09
N CYS A 56 3.12 14.69 2.74
CA CYS A 56 4.13 15.35 1.90
C CYS A 56 3.90 16.87 1.87
N GLY A 57 4.97 17.63 1.66
CA GLY A 57 4.87 19.08 1.45
C GLY A 57 4.39 19.51 0.06
N LYS A 58 3.90 18.58 -0.76
CA LYS A 58 3.46 18.77 -2.14
C LYS A 58 2.20 17.97 -2.43
N PRO A 59 1.39 18.34 -3.45
CA PRO A 59 0.28 17.51 -3.91
C PRO A 59 0.78 16.15 -4.42
N VAL A 60 0.02 15.10 -4.14
CA VAL A 60 0.28 13.73 -4.61
C VAL A 60 -1.05 13.12 -5.07
N THR A 61 -1.03 12.34 -6.13
CA THR A 61 -2.22 11.61 -6.60
C THR A 61 -1.99 10.11 -6.49
N VAL A 62 -2.92 9.41 -5.85
CA VAL A 62 -2.96 7.94 -5.87
C VAL A 62 -3.58 7.52 -7.20
N THR A 63 -2.85 6.72 -7.98
CA THR A 63 -3.24 6.29 -9.33
C THR A 63 -3.56 4.82 -9.42
N GLY A 64 -3.33 4.06 -8.36
CA GLY A 64 -3.62 2.63 -8.33
C GLY A 64 -3.35 2.02 -6.97
N VAL A 65 -3.84 0.81 -6.81
CA VAL A 65 -3.64 -0.02 -5.62
C VAL A 65 -3.45 -1.45 -6.07
N SER A 66 -2.58 -2.19 -5.42
CA SER A 66 -2.38 -3.62 -5.63
C SER A 66 -2.16 -4.37 -4.32
N SER A 67 -2.33 -5.67 -4.36
CA SER A 67 -2.04 -6.56 -3.23
C SER A 67 -1.60 -7.92 -3.73
N PRO A 68 -0.60 -8.56 -3.09
CA PRO A 68 -0.22 -9.93 -3.45
C PRO A 68 -1.29 -10.98 -3.06
N ARG A 69 -2.25 -10.59 -2.21
CA ARG A 69 -3.35 -11.46 -1.77
C ARG A 69 -4.59 -11.43 -2.67
N PHE A 70 -4.65 -10.49 -3.61
CA PHE A 70 -5.78 -10.28 -4.51
C PHE A 70 -5.30 -10.09 -5.94
N GLY A 71 -6.03 -10.69 -6.90
CA GLY A 71 -5.70 -10.55 -8.31
C GLY A 71 -6.03 -9.17 -8.88
N ASP A 72 -6.99 -8.48 -8.26
CA ASP A 72 -7.32 -7.09 -8.61
C ASP A 72 -7.72 -6.31 -7.37
N VAL A 73 -7.21 -5.08 -7.28
CA VAL A 73 -7.59 -4.10 -6.25
C VAL A 73 -7.83 -2.77 -6.95
N SER A 74 -8.99 -2.18 -6.71
CA SER A 74 -9.39 -0.91 -7.31
C SER A 74 -10.11 -0.01 -6.31
N LEU A 75 -10.09 1.30 -6.59
CA LEU A 75 -10.85 2.29 -5.84
C LEU A 75 -12.22 2.48 -6.48
N HIS A 76 -13.24 2.51 -5.67
CA HIS A 76 -14.62 2.76 -6.06
C HIS A 76 -15.25 3.82 -5.17
N GLU A 77 -16.28 4.46 -5.68
CA GLU A 77 -17.10 5.40 -4.92
C GLU A 77 -18.56 5.02 -5.06
N THR A 78 -19.25 4.93 -3.95
CA THR A 78 -20.69 4.76 -3.91
C THR A 78 -21.37 6.11 -3.73
N THR A 79 -22.35 6.42 -4.57
CA THR A 79 -23.16 7.62 -4.50
C THR A 79 -24.64 7.25 -4.53
N LEU A 80 -25.47 8.08 -3.89
CA LEU A 80 -26.94 7.98 -3.98
C LEU A 80 -27.44 8.98 -5.00
N VAL A 81 -28.12 8.46 -6.04
CA VAL A 81 -28.76 9.30 -7.07
C VAL A 81 -30.25 8.93 -7.11
N ALA A 82 -31.11 9.88 -6.74
CA ALA A 82 -32.56 9.68 -6.65
C ALA A 82 -32.97 8.44 -5.82
N GLY A 83 -32.30 8.23 -4.68
CA GLY A 83 -32.51 7.07 -3.79
C GLY A 83 -31.89 5.75 -4.27
N VAL A 84 -31.21 5.74 -5.41
CA VAL A 84 -30.55 4.56 -5.97
C VAL A 84 -29.07 4.61 -5.67
N SER A 85 -28.53 3.58 -5.06
CA SER A 85 -27.09 3.42 -4.84
C SER A 85 -26.38 3.07 -6.14
N ARG A 86 -25.36 3.88 -6.49
CA ARG A 86 -24.54 3.66 -7.67
C ARG A 86 -23.07 3.60 -7.26
N MET A 87 -22.35 2.66 -7.86
CA MET A 87 -20.91 2.48 -7.64
C MET A 87 -20.17 2.75 -8.95
N ARG A 88 -19.09 3.50 -8.87
CA ARG A 88 -18.20 3.78 -10.00
C ARG A 88 -16.74 3.60 -9.62
N ALA A 89 -15.91 3.19 -10.57
CA ALA A 89 -14.47 3.16 -10.39
C ALA A 89 -13.90 4.59 -10.29
N VAL A 90 -12.89 4.74 -9.43
CA VAL A 90 -12.13 5.98 -9.25
C VAL A 90 -10.69 5.70 -9.61
N GLU A 91 -10.23 6.22 -10.74
CA GLU A 91 -8.89 5.95 -11.27
C GLU A 91 -7.81 6.82 -10.62
N ARG A 92 -8.18 7.97 -10.08
CA ARG A 92 -7.25 8.96 -9.53
C ARG A 92 -7.84 9.60 -8.28
N VAL A 93 -7.03 9.61 -7.21
CA VAL A 93 -7.38 10.29 -5.95
C VAL A 93 -6.33 11.36 -5.69
N PRO A 94 -6.61 12.63 -6.05
CA PRO A 94 -5.70 13.73 -5.75
C PRO A 94 -5.73 14.06 -4.26
N LEU A 95 -4.55 14.22 -3.68
CA LEU A 95 -4.35 14.58 -2.29
C LEU A 95 -3.52 15.87 -2.21
N ALA A 96 -4.11 16.96 -1.80
CA ALA A 96 -3.38 18.19 -1.49
C ALA A 96 -2.44 17.96 -0.28
N PRO A 97 -1.41 18.80 -0.07
CA PRO A 97 -0.56 18.70 1.10
C PRO A 97 -1.37 18.73 2.40
N GLY A 98 -1.18 17.73 3.27
CA GLY A 98 -1.93 17.57 4.52
C GLY A 98 -3.36 17.04 4.37
N ALA A 99 -3.83 16.78 3.14
CA ALA A 99 -5.18 16.28 2.91
C ALA A 99 -5.38 14.85 3.42
N ARG A 100 -6.61 14.59 3.84
CA ARG A 100 -7.10 13.27 4.25
C ARG A 100 -8.32 12.91 3.42
N VAL A 101 -8.35 11.68 2.91
CA VAL A 101 -9.50 11.11 2.19
C VAL A 101 -9.93 9.85 2.93
N GLU A 102 -11.14 9.87 3.45
CA GLU A 102 -11.71 8.75 4.17
C GLU A 102 -12.29 7.71 3.22
N LEU A 103 -11.83 6.47 3.32
CA LEU A 103 -12.42 5.31 2.68
C LEU A 103 -13.33 4.64 3.69
N LYS A 104 -14.64 4.61 3.42
CA LYS A 104 -15.67 4.15 4.35
C LYS A 104 -16.83 3.44 3.65
N PRO A 105 -17.57 2.61 4.37
CA PRO A 105 -18.82 2.02 3.86
C PRO A 105 -19.79 3.12 3.40
N GLY A 106 -20.36 2.93 2.21
CA GLY A 106 -21.29 3.91 1.61
C GLY A 106 -20.63 5.12 0.93
N GLY A 107 -19.30 5.21 0.94
CA GLY A 107 -18.52 6.24 0.28
C GLY A 107 -17.44 5.65 -0.63
N MET A 108 -16.29 6.31 -0.68
CA MET A 108 -15.12 5.78 -1.38
C MET A 108 -14.56 4.57 -0.62
N HIS A 109 -14.14 3.53 -1.33
CA HIS A 109 -13.63 2.30 -0.75
C HIS A 109 -12.73 1.54 -1.71
N LEU A 110 -11.97 0.59 -1.17
CA LEU A 110 -11.23 -0.37 -1.95
C LEU A 110 -12.12 -1.57 -2.27
N MET A 111 -12.13 -1.99 -3.52
CA MET A 111 -12.64 -3.30 -3.94
C MET A 111 -11.46 -4.24 -4.12
N LEU A 112 -11.47 -5.35 -3.37
CA LEU A 112 -10.46 -6.39 -3.44
C LEU A 112 -11.09 -7.63 -4.04
N MET A 113 -10.64 -8.02 -5.21
CA MET A 113 -11.21 -9.09 -6.02
C MET A 113 -10.19 -10.20 -6.28
N GLN A 114 -10.68 -11.40 -6.60
CA GLN A 114 -9.86 -12.56 -6.92
C GLN A 114 -8.88 -12.89 -5.78
N GLY A 115 -9.39 -12.98 -4.55
CA GLY A 115 -8.60 -13.31 -3.37
C GLY A 115 -7.99 -14.71 -3.46
N THR A 116 -6.73 -14.83 -3.00
CA THR A 116 -6.01 -16.11 -2.88
C THR A 116 -6.11 -16.63 -1.45
N GLY A 117 -7.03 -17.56 -1.23
CA GLY A 117 -7.26 -18.18 0.08
C GLY A 117 -8.22 -17.40 0.99
N ALA A 118 -8.61 -18.03 2.08
CA ALA A 118 -9.52 -17.46 3.06
C ALA A 118 -8.85 -16.36 3.89
N LEU A 119 -9.64 -15.36 4.28
CA LEU A 119 -9.23 -14.34 5.23
C LEU A 119 -9.62 -14.77 6.65
N THR A 120 -8.77 -14.47 7.61
CA THR A 120 -8.99 -14.70 9.03
C THR A 120 -9.01 -13.38 9.78
N GLU A 121 -9.95 -13.21 10.71
CA GLU A 121 -10.02 -12.00 11.53
C GLU A 121 -8.69 -11.72 12.25
N GLY A 122 -8.23 -10.48 12.22
CA GLY A 122 -6.95 -10.03 12.76
C GLY A 122 -5.76 -10.22 11.82
N GLN A 123 -5.93 -10.90 10.69
CA GLN A 123 -4.87 -11.09 9.70
C GLN A 123 -4.48 -9.76 9.05
N ALA A 124 -3.19 -9.58 8.77
CA ALA A 124 -2.68 -8.46 8.00
C ALA A 124 -2.72 -8.78 6.50
N VAL A 125 -3.26 -7.86 5.72
CA VAL A 125 -3.30 -7.92 4.26
C VAL A 125 -2.42 -6.81 3.71
N PRO A 126 -1.30 -7.11 3.05
CA PRO A 126 -0.44 -6.10 2.48
C PRO A 126 -1.07 -5.45 1.26
N LEU A 127 -0.91 -4.14 1.14
CA LEU A 127 -1.26 -3.33 -0.01
C LEU A 127 -0.06 -2.54 -0.50
N GLN A 128 -0.10 -2.16 -1.76
CA GLN A 128 0.81 -1.19 -2.33
C GLN A 128 0.01 -0.11 -3.07
N LEU A 129 0.17 1.14 -2.63
CA LEU A 129 -0.38 2.31 -3.32
C LEU A 129 0.59 2.73 -4.42
N GLN A 130 0.06 3.10 -5.57
CA GLN A 130 0.82 3.65 -6.68
C GLN A 130 0.53 5.15 -6.78
N LEU A 131 1.60 5.94 -6.94
CA LEU A 131 1.52 7.39 -7.01
C LEU A 131 1.82 7.88 -8.42
N ASP A 132 1.33 9.06 -8.76
CA ASP A 132 1.48 9.67 -10.09
C ASP A 132 2.93 10.06 -10.44
N ASP A 133 3.81 10.18 -9.45
CA ASP A 133 5.25 10.40 -9.63
C ASP A 133 6.04 9.09 -9.88
N GLY A 134 5.35 7.94 -9.98
CA GLY A 134 5.95 6.61 -10.09
C GLY A 134 6.34 5.99 -8.75
N GLY A 135 6.15 6.69 -7.64
CA GLY A 135 6.38 6.19 -6.28
C GLY A 135 5.39 5.08 -5.92
N LYS A 136 5.83 4.21 -5.01
CA LYS A 136 5.03 3.14 -4.45
C LYS A 136 5.11 3.21 -2.93
N VAL A 137 3.96 3.03 -2.28
CA VAL A 137 3.84 3.09 -0.83
C VAL A 137 3.23 1.80 -0.33
N ASP A 138 3.92 1.13 0.58
CA ASP A 138 3.40 -0.05 1.24
C ASP A 138 2.42 0.36 2.35
N ALA A 139 1.32 -0.37 2.42
CA ALA A 139 0.28 -0.19 3.43
C ALA A 139 -0.24 -1.55 3.89
N THR A 140 -1.02 -1.55 4.95
CA THR A 140 -1.58 -2.78 5.53
C THR A 140 -3.04 -2.58 5.88
N LEU A 141 -3.86 -3.58 5.56
CA LEU A 141 -5.24 -3.70 6.03
C LEU A 141 -5.30 -4.80 7.09
N THR A 142 -6.04 -4.56 8.16
CA THR A 142 -6.36 -5.58 9.16
C THR A 142 -7.73 -6.17 8.86
N VAL A 143 -7.82 -7.49 8.80
CA VAL A 143 -9.12 -8.18 8.59
C VAL A 143 -10.01 -8.01 9.81
N ARG A 144 -11.21 -7.49 9.62
CA ARG A 144 -12.21 -7.27 10.67
C ARG A 144 -13.59 -7.75 10.24
N LYS A 145 -14.34 -8.29 11.19
CA LYS A 145 -15.78 -8.42 11.03
C LYS A 145 -16.41 -7.03 11.09
N GLN A 146 -17.33 -6.76 10.18
CA GLN A 146 -18.14 -5.56 10.29
C GLN A 146 -19.11 -5.77 11.46
N ALA A 147 -19.11 -4.86 12.42
CA ALA A 147 -20.17 -4.79 13.40
C ALA A 147 -21.50 -4.49 12.67
N MET A 148 -22.51 -5.31 12.92
CA MET A 148 -23.88 -5.07 12.44
C MET A 148 -24.52 -3.93 13.27
#